data_4093fea75a1063e3edd2dcb53d9abc50
#
_entry.id   4093fea75a1063e3edd2dcb53d9abc50
#
_cell.length_a   1.000
_cell.length_b   1.000
_cell.length_c   1.000
_cell.angle_alpha   90.00
_cell.angle_beta   90.00
_cell.angle_gamma   90.00
#
_symmetry.space_group_name_H-M   'P 1'
#
loop_
_entity.id
_entity.type
_entity.pdbx_description
1 polymer ?
#
loop_
_entity_poly.entity_id
_entity_poly.type
_entity_poly.pdbx_seq_one_letter_code
_entity_poly.pdbx_strand_id
1 'polypeptide(L)'
;MEARFETFTVLINRISRNIRKIKNQEMEHYGLRSVHVSCLYYLYVEEGLTSTDLCERCEEDKATVSRALVFLHEQGYLRVDSACTKRYKSPLLLTERGKEVGKTVAEKVAKVLDAVSGCLTEEERISFYRSLAVISEELEALSKKEKNEA
;
A
#
# COMPACT_ATOMS: atom_id res chain seq x y z
N MET A 1 28.75 -11.58 11.66
CA MET A 1 28.21 -11.28 10.31
C MET A 1 26.85 -11.92 10.10
N GLU A 2 26.66 -13.20 10.41
CA GLU A 2 25.36 -13.90 10.34
C GLU A 2 24.23 -13.22 11.14
N ALA A 3 24.50 -12.87 12.39
CA ALA A 3 23.50 -12.22 13.26
C ALA A 3 22.95 -10.91 12.68
N ARG A 4 23.73 -10.18 11.90
CA ARG A 4 23.36 -8.89 11.34
C ARG A 4 22.41 -9.03 10.13
N PHE A 5 22.69 -9.97 9.25
CA PHE A 5 21.84 -10.31 8.12
C PHE A 5 20.51 -10.93 8.59
N GLU A 6 20.59 -11.88 9.50
CA GLU A 6 19.42 -12.56 10.06
C GLU A 6 18.50 -11.56 10.77
N THR A 7 19.06 -10.67 11.61
CA THR A 7 18.27 -9.65 12.30
C THR A 7 17.58 -8.71 11.33
N PHE A 8 18.29 -8.20 10.32
CA PHE A 8 17.72 -7.27 9.34
C PHE A 8 16.63 -7.93 8.50
N THR A 9 16.95 -9.01 7.78
CA THR A 9 16.02 -9.66 6.86
C THR A 9 14.82 -10.30 7.57
N VAL A 10 15.05 -10.95 8.70
CA VAL A 10 13.97 -11.59 9.48
C VAL A 10 13.01 -10.55 10.04
N LEU A 11 13.50 -9.43 10.57
CA LEU A 11 12.64 -8.37 11.10
C LEU A 11 11.85 -7.66 10.00
N ILE A 12 12.47 -7.30 8.90
CA ILE A 12 11.77 -6.67 7.77
C ILE A 12 10.68 -7.59 7.20
N ASN A 13 11.01 -8.87 6.99
CA ASN A 13 10.03 -9.84 6.51
C ASN A 13 8.88 -10.07 7.51
N ARG A 14 9.19 -10.09 8.81
CA ARG A 14 8.18 -10.21 9.88
C ARG A 14 7.25 -9.00 9.90
N ILE A 15 7.79 -7.79 9.81
CA ILE A 15 7.01 -6.55 9.74
C ILE A 15 6.09 -6.57 8.53
N SER A 16 6.62 -6.81 7.33
CA SER A 16 5.86 -6.87 6.08
C SER A 16 4.71 -7.89 6.15
N ARG A 17 5.00 -9.11 6.65
CA ARG A 17 3.99 -10.16 6.81
C ARG A 17 2.90 -9.77 7.81
N ASN A 18 3.26 -9.16 8.94
CA ASN A 18 2.29 -8.75 9.95
C ASN A 18 1.40 -7.60 9.46
N ILE A 19 1.96 -6.63 8.74
CA ILE A 19 1.18 -5.55 8.09
C ILE A 19 0.13 -6.17 7.16
N ARG A 20 0.54 -7.10 6.30
CA ARG A 20 -0.38 -7.78 5.37
C ARG A 20 -1.47 -8.58 6.11
N LYS A 21 -1.10 -9.28 7.18
CA LYS A 21 -2.03 -10.03 8.01
C LYS A 21 -3.07 -9.11 8.67
N ILE A 22 -2.63 -7.99 9.25
CA ILE A 22 -3.52 -7.01 9.89
C ILE A 22 -4.49 -6.44 8.86
N LYS A 23 -4.02 -6.02 7.69
CA LYS A 23 -4.88 -5.52 6.61
C LYS A 23 -5.98 -6.52 6.22
N ASN A 24 -5.62 -7.81 6.10
CA ASN A 24 -6.59 -8.85 5.78
C ASN A 24 -7.61 -9.05 6.90
N GLN A 25 -7.15 -9.13 8.16
CA GLN A 25 -8.02 -9.37 9.32
C GLN A 25 -8.98 -8.21 9.58
N GLU A 26 -8.48 -6.98 9.53
CA GLU A 26 -9.26 -5.77 9.81
C GLU A 26 -10.41 -5.54 8.82
N MET A 27 -10.28 -6.05 7.59
CA MET A 27 -11.23 -5.81 6.52
C MET A 27 -11.89 -7.09 5.98
N GLU A 28 -11.76 -8.21 6.70
CA GLU A 28 -12.30 -9.52 6.31
C GLU A 28 -13.80 -9.48 6.08
N HIS A 29 -14.54 -8.79 6.93
CA HIS A 29 -16.01 -8.67 6.83
C HIS A 29 -16.51 -7.91 5.59
N TYR A 30 -15.61 -7.15 4.92
CA TYR A 30 -15.88 -6.55 3.60
C TYR A 30 -15.39 -7.43 2.45
N GLY A 31 -14.81 -8.60 2.72
CA GLY A 31 -14.16 -9.45 1.72
C GLY A 31 -12.89 -8.85 1.11
N LEU A 32 -12.30 -7.85 1.77
CA LEU A 32 -11.13 -7.13 1.27
C LEU A 32 -9.84 -7.82 1.72
N ARG A 33 -8.90 -7.93 0.78
CA ARG A 33 -7.52 -8.38 1.03
C ARG A 33 -6.56 -7.20 1.05
N SER A 34 -5.33 -7.43 1.48
CA SER A 34 -4.30 -6.41 1.67
C SER A 34 -4.16 -5.43 0.49
N VAL A 35 -4.15 -5.93 -0.76
CA VAL A 35 -4.06 -5.08 -1.94
C VAL A 35 -5.29 -4.19 -2.12
N HIS A 36 -6.50 -4.71 -1.87
CA HIS A 36 -7.74 -3.92 -1.93
C HIS A 36 -7.76 -2.81 -0.88
N VAL A 37 -7.28 -3.13 0.32
CA VAL A 37 -7.14 -2.19 1.44
C VAL A 37 -6.19 -1.05 1.06
N SER A 38 -5.04 -1.38 0.47
CA SER A 38 -4.07 -0.37 0.01
C SER A 38 -4.66 0.51 -1.09
N CYS A 39 -5.29 -0.07 -2.11
CA CYS A 39 -5.94 0.70 -3.19
C CYS A 39 -7.02 1.66 -2.65
N LEU A 40 -7.92 1.17 -1.79
CA LEU A 40 -8.98 2.00 -1.20
C LEU A 40 -8.43 3.11 -0.31
N TYR A 41 -7.37 2.81 0.46
CA TYR A 41 -6.70 3.81 1.29
C TYR A 41 -6.18 4.97 0.44
N TYR A 42 -5.37 4.68 -0.58
CA TYR A 42 -4.79 5.73 -1.42
C TYR A 42 -5.83 6.49 -2.22
N LEU A 43 -6.83 5.81 -2.79
CA LEU A 43 -7.93 6.47 -3.51
C LEU A 43 -8.82 7.34 -2.61
N TYR A 44 -8.86 7.06 -1.31
CA TYR A 44 -9.60 7.86 -0.35
C TYR A 44 -8.81 9.10 0.11
N VAL A 45 -7.50 8.96 0.34
CA VAL A 45 -6.68 10.05 0.86
C VAL A 45 -6.10 10.97 -0.22
N GLU A 46 -6.07 10.53 -1.47
CA GLU A 46 -5.51 11.26 -2.60
C GLU A 46 -6.46 11.19 -3.80
N GLU A 47 -6.92 12.35 -4.27
CA GLU A 47 -7.80 12.44 -5.44
C GLU A 47 -7.01 12.40 -6.76
N GLY A 48 -7.65 11.87 -7.80
CA GLY A 48 -7.12 11.93 -9.16
C GLY A 48 -6.10 10.86 -9.51
N LEU A 49 -5.89 9.85 -8.66
CA LEU A 49 -4.98 8.75 -8.94
C LEU A 49 -5.44 7.90 -10.12
N THR A 50 -4.48 7.52 -10.96
CA THR A 50 -4.65 6.54 -12.03
C THR A 50 -4.26 5.13 -11.56
N SER A 51 -4.50 4.12 -12.39
CA SER A 51 -4.01 2.75 -12.10
C SER A 51 -2.49 2.66 -12.02
N THR A 52 -1.77 3.49 -12.78
CA THR A 52 -0.29 3.55 -12.73
C THR A 52 0.18 4.12 -11.40
N ASP A 53 -0.44 5.21 -10.96
CA ASP A 53 -0.13 5.82 -9.66
C ASP A 53 -0.37 4.82 -8.50
N LEU A 54 -1.44 4.02 -8.59
CA LEU A 54 -1.70 2.98 -7.59
C LEU A 54 -0.64 1.86 -7.58
N CYS A 55 -0.08 1.47 -8.73
CA CYS A 55 1.03 0.52 -8.76
C CYS A 55 2.22 1.05 -7.95
N GLU A 56 2.57 2.32 -8.14
CA GLU A 56 3.66 2.98 -7.42
C GLU A 56 3.34 3.14 -5.93
N ARG A 57 2.14 3.64 -5.59
CA ARG A 57 1.72 3.85 -4.18
C ARG A 57 1.59 2.55 -3.39
N CYS A 58 1.10 1.48 -4.01
CA CYS A 58 0.89 0.19 -3.36
C CYS A 58 2.14 -0.70 -3.40
N GLU A 59 3.19 -0.32 -4.13
CA GLU A 59 4.37 -1.16 -4.39
C GLU A 59 3.99 -2.55 -4.94
N GLU A 60 3.03 -2.56 -5.89
CA GLU A 60 2.49 -3.79 -6.47
C GLU A 60 2.61 -3.76 -8.00
N ASP A 61 2.72 -4.93 -8.60
CA ASP A 61 2.75 -5.05 -10.05
C ASP A 61 1.41 -4.70 -10.71
N LYS A 62 1.48 -4.34 -11.99
CA LYS A 62 0.33 -3.92 -12.78
C LYS A 62 -0.78 -4.97 -12.84
N ALA A 63 -0.44 -6.26 -12.91
CA ALA A 63 -1.42 -7.34 -12.97
C ALA A 63 -2.17 -7.47 -11.64
N THR A 64 -1.47 -7.34 -10.52
CA THR A 64 -2.05 -7.39 -9.17
C THR A 64 -2.99 -6.21 -8.93
N VAL A 65 -2.57 -4.99 -9.27
CA VAL A 65 -3.42 -3.79 -9.14
C VAL A 65 -4.63 -3.88 -10.09
N SER A 66 -4.44 -4.33 -11.33
CA SER A 66 -5.54 -4.48 -12.29
C SER A 66 -6.62 -5.45 -11.77
N ARG A 67 -6.23 -6.60 -11.22
CA ARG A 67 -7.18 -7.56 -10.62
C ARG A 67 -7.89 -6.95 -9.41
N ALA A 68 -7.16 -6.20 -8.59
CA ALA A 68 -7.75 -5.51 -7.44
C ALA A 68 -8.79 -4.48 -7.86
N LEU A 69 -8.50 -3.69 -8.89
CA LEU A 69 -9.44 -2.68 -9.42
C LEU A 69 -10.69 -3.32 -10.03
N VAL A 70 -10.56 -4.44 -10.74
CA VAL A 70 -11.72 -5.21 -11.23
C VAL A 70 -12.60 -5.64 -10.07
N PHE A 71 -12.01 -6.24 -9.03
CA PHE A 71 -12.75 -6.65 -7.84
C PHE A 71 -13.46 -5.46 -7.16
N LEU A 72 -12.74 -4.35 -6.95
CA LEU A 72 -13.31 -3.15 -6.30
C LEU A 72 -14.45 -2.54 -7.12
N HIS A 73 -14.37 -2.60 -8.44
CA HIS A 73 -15.44 -2.17 -9.33
C HIS A 73 -16.66 -3.10 -9.24
N GLU A 74 -16.46 -4.42 -9.30
CA GLU A 74 -17.53 -5.41 -9.18
C GLU A 74 -18.25 -5.34 -7.83
N GLN A 75 -17.51 -5.01 -6.75
CA GLN A 75 -18.09 -4.80 -5.43
C GLN A 75 -18.75 -3.41 -5.26
N GLY A 76 -18.74 -2.56 -6.29
CA GLY A 76 -19.37 -1.26 -6.27
C GLY A 76 -18.63 -0.19 -5.45
N TYR A 77 -17.33 -0.35 -5.23
CA TYR A 77 -16.48 0.65 -4.56
C TYR A 77 -15.91 1.68 -5.54
N LEU A 78 -15.74 1.29 -6.81
CA LEU A 78 -15.25 2.15 -7.88
C LEU A 78 -16.33 2.37 -8.94
N ARG A 79 -16.33 3.54 -9.55
CA ARG A 79 -17.09 3.84 -10.76
C ARG A 79 -16.18 4.05 -11.95
N VAL A 80 -16.63 3.64 -13.13
CA VAL A 80 -15.96 3.97 -14.38
C VAL A 80 -16.41 5.36 -14.82
N ASP A 81 -15.46 6.22 -15.12
CA ASP A 81 -15.77 7.47 -15.80
C ASP A 81 -16.08 7.16 -17.27
N SER A 82 -17.37 7.22 -17.63
CA SER A 82 -17.86 6.96 -18.99
C SER A 82 -17.40 8.01 -20.01
N ALA A 83 -16.86 9.13 -19.56
CA ALA A 83 -16.38 10.21 -20.41
C ALA A 83 -14.96 9.98 -20.95
N CYS A 84 -14.23 9.00 -20.46
CA CYS A 84 -12.81 8.81 -20.77
C CYS A 84 -12.55 7.61 -21.68
N THR A 85 -12.07 7.88 -22.88
CA THR A 85 -11.75 6.86 -23.91
C THR A 85 -10.49 6.04 -23.68
N LYS A 86 -9.63 6.45 -22.70
CA LYS A 86 -8.35 5.77 -22.37
C LYS A 86 -8.31 5.33 -20.92
N ARG A 87 -8.74 4.11 -20.65
CA ARG A 87 -8.90 3.52 -19.32
C ARG A 87 -7.73 3.69 -18.33
N TYR A 88 -6.48 3.64 -18.78
CA TYR A 88 -5.33 3.66 -17.86
C TYR A 88 -4.70 5.03 -17.62
N LYS A 89 -5.20 6.08 -18.27
CA LYS A 89 -4.84 7.48 -17.99
C LYS A 89 -5.95 8.25 -17.30
N SER A 90 -7.08 7.59 -17.01
CA SER A 90 -8.22 8.23 -16.38
C SER A 90 -8.11 8.13 -14.88
N PRO A 91 -8.44 9.18 -14.15
CA PRO A 91 -8.56 9.14 -12.70
C PRO A 91 -9.57 8.08 -12.26
N LEU A 92 -9.21 7.34 -11.25
CA LEU A 92 -10.09 6.38 -10.61
C LEU A 92 -11.00 7.11 -9.62
N LEU A 93 -12.28 6.81 -9.65
CA LEU A 93 -13.28 7.48 -8.83
C LEU A 93 -13.96 6.52 -7.88
N LEU A 94 -13.98 6.85 -6.60
CA LEU A 94 -14.76 6.14 -5.60
C LEU A 94 -16.27 6.43 -5.76
N THR A 95 -17.09 5.41 -5.54
CA THR A 95 -18.52 5.60 -5.28
C THR A 95 -18.73 6.11 -3.85
N GLU A 96 -19.95 6.51 -3.48
CA GLU A 96 -20.24 6.87 -2.08
C GLU A 96 -19.93 5.70 -1.12
N ARG A 97 -20.29 4.47 -1.50
CA ARG A 97 -19.91 3.25 -0.77
C ARG A 97 -18.38 3.09 -0.69
N GLY A 98 -17.67 3.38 -1.77
CA GLY A 98 -16.20 3.34 -1.80
C GLY A 98 -15.59 4.36 -0.86
N LYS A 99 -16.15 5.56 -0.76
CA LYS A 99 -15.70 6.62 0.17
C LYS A 99 -15.93 6.21 1.64
N GLU A 100 -17.10 5.65 1.95
CA GLU A 100 -17.41 5.18 3.32
C GLU A 100 -16.44 4.09 3.77
N VAL A 101 -16.18 3.10 2.91
CA VAL A 101 -15.24 2.02 3.23
C VAL A 101 -13.80 2.53 3.23
N GLY A 102 -13.42 3.42 2.30
CA GLY A 102 -12.12 4.10 2.27
C GLY A 102 -11.85 4.87 3.56
N LYS A 103 -12.84 5.59 4.08
CA LYS A 103 -12.77 6.27 5.37
C LYS A 103 -12.51 5.27 6.52
N THR A 104 -13.26 4.18 6.55
CA THR A 104 -13.08 3.11 7.54
C THR A 104 -11.66 2.52 7.49
N VAL A 105 -11.14 2.29 6.28
CA VAL A 105 -9.76 1.84 6.08
C VAL A 105 -8.77 2.85 6.63
N ALA A 106 -8.93 4.14 6.31
CA ALA A 106 -8.03 5.20 6.77
C ALA A 106 -8.02 5.32 8.31
N GLU A 107 -9.19 5.24 8.94
CA GLU A 107 -9.31 5.25 10.41
C GLU A 107 -8.61 4.04 11.06
N LYS A 108 -8.74 2.85 10.47
CA LYS A 108 -8.06 1.63 10.96
C LYS A 108 -6.54 1.71 10.76
N VAL A 109 -6.08 2.24 9.64
CA VAL A 109 -4.65 2.48 9.39
C VAL A 109 -4.09 3.45 10.41
N ALA A 110 -4.78 4.56 10.67
CA ALA A 110 -4.37 5.53 11.69
C ALA A 110 -4.21 4.89 13.07
N LYS A 111 -5.19 4.09 13.51
CA LYS A 111 -5.12 3.38 14.80
C LYS A 111 -3.92 2.43 14.90
N VAL A 112 -3.62 1.69 13.84
CA VAL A 112 -2.45 0.79 13.82
C VAL A 112 -1.15 1.59 13.87
N LEU A 113 -1.06 2.68 13.11
CA LEU A 113 0.12 3.56 13.12
C LEU A 113 0.32 4.23 14.48
N ASP A 114 -0.74 4.68 15.12
CA ASP A 114 -0.69 5.26 16.48
C ASP A 114 -0.19 4.25 17.50
N ALA A 115 -0.70 3.01 17.44
CA ALA A 115 -0.26 1.94 18.34
C ALA A 115 1.22 1.60 18.15
N VAL A 116 1.71 1.54 16.91
CA VAL A 116 3.13 1.29 16.62
C VAL A 116 4.00 2.49 17.01
N SER A 117 3.54 3.72 16.70
CA SER A 117 4.26 4.94 17.04
C SER A 117 4.38 5.16 18.56
N GLY A 118 3.40 4.71 19.33
CA GLY A 118 3.43 4.78 20.80
C GLY A 118 4.51 3.92 21.46
N CYS A 119 5.13 2.98 20.71
CA CYS A 119 6.24 2.17 21.19
C CYS A 119 7.61 2.87 21.09
N LEU A 120 7.69 4.03 20.44
CA LEU A 120 8.92 4.77 20.17
C LEU A 120 8.78 6.22 20.66
N THR A 121 9.87 6.79 21.13
CA THR A 121 9.94 8.24 21.32
C THR A 121 9.90 8.95 19.96
N GLU A 122 9.62 10.24 19.96
CA GLU A 122 9.58 11.01 18.71
C GLU A 122 10.93 11.01 17.99
N GLU A 123 12.04 11.13 18.72
CA GLU A 123 13.39 11.10 18.16
C GLU A 123 13.72 9.75 17.55
N GLU A 124 13.39 8.66 18.23
CA GLU A 124 13.56 7.29 17.72
C GLU A 124 12.74 7.06 16.45
N ARG A 125 11.49 7.52 16.41
CA ARG A 125 10.62 7.41 15.25
C ARG A 125 11.18 8.15 14.05
N ILE A 126 11.61 9.41 14.22
CA ILE A 126 12.21 10.21 13.14
C ILE A 126 13.48 9.54 12.63
N SER A 127 14.36 9.11 13.54
CA SER A 127 15.61 8.42 13.18
C SER A 127 15.34 7.11 12.43
N PHE A 128 14.38 6.34 12.89
CA PHE A 128 13.99 5.06 12.29
C PHE A 128 13.46 5.24 10.86
N TYR A 129 12.52 6.15 10.64
CA TYR A 129 11.98 6.39 9.28
C TYR A 129 13.03 6.94 8.33
N ARG A 130 13.92 7.79 8.79
CA ARG A 130 15.07 8.27 8.00
C ARG A 130 15.98 7.11 7.59
N SER A 131 16.31 6.23 8.52
CA SER A 131 17.16 5.08 8.25
C SER A 131 16.50 4.10 7.29
N LEU A 132 15.19 3.84 7.44
CA LEU A 132 14.45 2.99 6.51
C LEU A 132 14.40 3.57 5.10
N ALA A 133 14.22 4.87 4.94
CA ALA A 133 14.23 5.52 3.64
C ALA A 133 15.58 5.34 2.93
N VAL A 134 16.69 5.62 3.62
CA VAL A 134 18.05 5.42 3.07
C VAL A 134 18.28 3.97 2.67
N ILE A 135 17.88 3.00 3.51
CA ILE A 135 18.04 1.58 3.21
C ILE A 135 17.19 1.18 1.99
N SER A 136 15.97 1.69 1.89
CA SER A 136 15.06 1.43 0.77
C SER A 136 15.65 1.93 -0.55
N GLU A 137 16.15 3.18 -0.58
CA GLU A 137 16.78 3.79 -1.75
C GLU A 137 18.02 3.03 -2.21
N GLU A 138 18.89 2.62 -1.28
CA GLU A 138 20.09 1.84 -1.61
C GLU A 138 19.75 0.45 -2.16
N LEU A 139 18.76 -0.25 -1.57
CA LEU A 139 18.32 -1.56 -2.06
C LEU A 139 17.68 -1.45 -3.46
N GLU A 140 16.91 -0.40 -3.72
CA GLU A 140 16.35 -0.13 -5.03
C GLU A 140 17.45 0.14 -6.07
N ALA A 141 18.45 0.95 -5.73
CA ALA A 141 19.59 1.22 -6.61
C ALA A 141 20.39 -0.05 -6.95
N LEU A 142 20.63 -0.92 -5.96
CA LEU A 142 21.30 -2.20 -6.16
C LEU A 142 20.49 -3.13 -7.07
N SER A 143 19.17 -3.24 -6.87
CA SER A 143 18.30 -4.09 -7.68
C SER A 143 18.20 -3.66 -9.15
N LYS A 144 18.38 -2.36 -9.43
CA LYS A 144 18.39 -1.82 -10.81
C LYS A 144 19.73 -2.05 -11.52
N LYS A 145 20.85 -2.03 -10.79
CA LYS A 145 22.17 -2.30 -11.39
C LYS A 145 22.29 -3.71 -11.93
N GLU A 146 21.80 -4.72 -11.22
CA GLU A 146 21.82 -6.12 -11.67
C GLU A 146 21.02 -6.37 -12.96
N LYS A 147 19.95 -5.59 -13.21
CA LYS A 147 19.15 -5.71 -14.45
C LYS A 147 19.83 -5.14 -15.68
N ASN A 148 20.82 -4.26 -15.52
CA ASN A 148 21.53 -3.62 -16.62
C ASN A 148 22.81 -4.36 -17.02
N GLU A 149 23.26 -5.32 -16.20
CA GLU A 149 24.47 -6.12 -16.43
C GLU A 149 24.17 -7.55 -16.95
N ALA A 150 22.91 -7.94 -17.05
CA ALA A 150 22.41 -9.22 -17.55
C ALA A 150 21.78 -9.07 -18.94
#